data_3e44d2fd977d741b437e139d7aa335fc
#
_entry.id   3e44d2fd977d741b437e139d7aa335fc
#
_cell.length_a   1.000
_cell.length_b   1.000
_cell.length_c   1.000
_cell.angle_alpha   90.00
_cell.angle_beta   90.00
_cell.angle_gamma   90.00
#
_symmetry.space_group_name_H-M   'P 1'
#
loop_
_entity.id
_entity.type
_entity.pdbx_description
1 polymer ?
#
loop_
_entity_poly.entity_id
_entity_poly.type
_entity_poly.pdbx_seq_one_letter_code
_entity_poly.pdbx_strand_id
1 'polypeptide(L)'
;MCGILESIKRAFDMRYDFPMVLAIAGGRLFNVFARGFRCAKTAFLFWFWGVKVGRNVRMLGAGIIRTRRRGEIILHDGVILNSCVNSNPVGLTNPTILDTLFGGKIEIFENTGASSVVISSASSVKIGRHCMIGGNVRIFDHDFHPLEWEARRPPQDMSRLRKRSVEIGDDCFIGTNAIILKGTKLGNRTIVAAGSVVFGLEAPEGSLVRGNPARVVS
;
A
#
# COMPACT_ATOMS: atom_id res chain seq x y z
N MET A 1 -7.12 -20.39 21.07
CA MET A 1 -6.79 -20.53 22.51
C MET A 1 -5.30 -20.72 22.75
N CYS A 2 -4.59 -21.59 22.04
CA CYS A 2 -3.14 -21.85 22.26
C CYS A 2 -2.25 -20.59 22.23
N GLY A 3 -2.43 -19.69 21.25
CA GLY A 3 -1.61 -18.46 21.12
C GLY A 3 -1.82 -17.40 22.22
N ILE A 4 -2.96 -17.41 22.92
CA ILE A 4 -3.22 -16.50 24.04
C ILE A 4 -2.47 -16.98 25.29
N LEU A 5 -2.49 -18.29 25.54
CA LEU A 5 -1.77 -18.92 26.67
C LEU A 5 -0.25 -18.75 26.55
N GLU A 6 0.33 -18.95 25.37
CA GLU A 6 1.76 -18.71 25.15
C GLU A 6 2.15 -17.24 25.34
N SER A 7 1.28 -16.33 25.01
CA SER A 7 1.57 -14.90 25.17
C SER A 7 1.42 -14.41 26.59
N ILE A 8 0.50 -14.98 27.36
CA ILE A 8 0.39 -14.76 28.81
C ILE A 8 1.64 -15.31 29.48
N LYS A 9 2.08 -16.52 29.09
CA LYS A 9 3.32 -17.11 29.60
C LYS A 9 4.54 -16.22 29.34
N ARG A 10 4.73 -15.71 28.11
CA ARG A 10 5.81 -14.78 27.78
C ARG A 10 5.73 -13.46 28.56
N ALA A 11 4.52 -12.95 28.84
CA ALA A 11 4.34 -11.74 29.64
C ALA A 11 4.73 -11.97 31.12
N PHE A 12 4.46 -13.16 31.67
CA PHE A 12 4.94 -13.54 33.02
C PHE A 12 6.46 -13.71 33.05
N ASP A 13 7.07 -14.30 32.04
CA ASP A 13 8.52 -14.50 31.94
C ASP A 13 9.29 -13.15 31.80
N MET A 14 8.63 -12.11 31.27
CA MET A 14 9.21 -10.76 31.12
C MET A 14 8.98 -9.83 32.33
N ARG A 15 8.53 -10.33 33.47
CA ARG A 15 8.29 -9.57 34.72
C ARG A 15 7.35 -8.37 34.57
N TYR A 16 6.30 -8.50 33.76
CA TYR A 16 5.24 -7.49 33.74
C TYR A 16 4.36 -7.56 34.99
N ASP A 17 3.92 -6.42 35.51
CA ASP A 17 2.97 -6.35 36.61
C ASP A 17 1.63 -7.01 36.22
N PHE A 18 0.99 -7.67 37.20
CA PHE A 18 -0.26 -8.41 36.99
C PHE A 18 -1.36 -7.60 36.28
N PRO A 19 -1.61 -6.31 36.57
CA PRO A 19 -2.53 -5.46 35.82
C PRO A 19 -2.18 -5.33 34.33
N MET A 20 -0.90 -5.28 34.01
CA MET A 20 -0.40 -5.16 32.63
C MET A 20 -0.60 -6.46 31.85
N VAL A 21 -0.45 -7.61 32.49
CA VAL A 21 -0.76 -8.93 31.90
C VAL A 21 -2.25 -9.06 31.57
N LEU A 22 -3.15 -8.61 32.46
CA LEU A 22 -4.60 -8.58 32.22
C LEU A 22 -4.97 -7.60 31.09
N ALA A 23 -4.36 -6.44 31.02
CA ALA A 23 -4.60 -5.48 29.92
C ALA A 23 -4.14 -6.05 28.57
N ILE A 24 -3.01 -6.75 28.52
CA ILE A 24 -2.51 -7.43 27.32
C ILE A 24 -3.45 -8.56 26.89
N ALA A 25 -3.92 -9.38 27.85
CA ALA A 25 -4.84 -10.48 27.58
C ALA A 25 -6.21 -9.99 27.13
N GLY A 26 -6.79 -8.99 27.79
CA GLY A 26 -8.06 -8.35 27.44
C GLY A 26 -8.01 -7.66 26.06
N GLY A 27 -6.94 -6.94 25.81
CA GLY A 27 -6.70 -6.29 24.51
C GLY A 27 -6.58 -7.30 23.35
N ARG A 28 -6.02 -8.48 23.61
CA ARG A 28 -5.92 -9.55 22.60
C ARG A 28 -7.25 -10.23 22.32
N LEU A 29 -8.05 -10.52 23.36
CA LEU A 29 -9.41 -11.06 23.19
C LEU A 29 -10.29 -10.10 22.38
N PHE A 30 -10.30 -8.83 22.74
CA PHE A 30 -10.99 -7.78 22.00
C PHE A 30 -10.53 -7.70 20.53
N ASN A 31 -9.22 -7.80 20.29
CA ASN A 31 -8.66 -7.79 18.95
C ASN A 31 -9.09 -9.02 18.10
N VAL A 32 -9.31 -10.19 18.69
CA VAL A 32 -9.81 -11.37 17.95
C VAL A 32 -11.24 -11.14 17.46
N PHE A 33 -12.14 -10.63 18.30
CA PHE A 33 -13.51 -10.29 17.89
C PHE A 33 -13.54 -9.15 16.87
N ALA A 34 -12.76 -8.10 17.12
CA ALA A 34 -12.66 -6.97 16.21
C ALA A 34 -12.02 -7.34 14.85
N ARG A 35 -11.17 -8.39 14.79
CA ARG A 35 -10.63 -8.93 13.54
C ARG A 35 -11.71 -9.58 12.68
N GLY A 36 -12.58 -10.40 13.25
CA GLY A 36 -13.67 -11.05 12.51
C GLY A 36 -14.58 -10.02 11.81
N PHE A 37 -15.01 -9.01 12.54
CA PHE A 37 -15.87 -7.95 12.00
C PHE A 37 -15.14 -7.10 10.93
N ARG A 38 -13.86 -6.77 11.14
CA ARG A 38 -13.04 -6.05 10.17
C ARG A 38 -12.79 -6.85 8.89
N CYS A 39 -12.58 -8.15 9.00
CA CYS A 39 -12.41 -9.03 7.83
C CYS A 39 -13.69 -9.08 6.99
N ALA A 40 -14.86 -9.20 7.60
CA ALA A 40 -16.15 -9.21 6.89
C ALA A 40 -16.41 -7.87 6.16
N LYS A 41 -16.15 -6.74 6.83
CA LYS A 41 -16.27 -5.41 6.23
C LYS A 41 -15.32 -5.22 5.05
N THR A 42 -14.08 -5.67 5.16
CA THR A 42 -13.09 -5.58 4.08
C THR A 42 -13.45 -6.49 2.91
N ALA A 43 -13.90 -7.71 3.18
CA ALA A 43 -14.36 -8.64 2.13
C ALA A 43 -15.55 -8.06 1.36
N PHE A 44 -16.51 -7.46 2.08
CA PHE A 44 -17.64 -6.75 1.46
C PHE A 44 -17.17 -5.58 0.59
N LEU A 45 -16.23 -4.76 1.07
CA LEU A 45 -15.67 -3.64 0.33
C LEU A 45 -15.00 -4.09 -0.96
N PHE A 46 -14.17 -5.13 -0.90
CA PHE A 46 -13.51 -5.71 -2.07
C PHE A 46 -14.53 -6.26 -3.07
N TRP A 47 -15.52 -7.00 -2.61
CA TRP A 47 -16.59 -7.54 -3.44
C TRP A 47 -17.41 -6.42 -4.10
N PHE A 48 -17.82 -5.40 -3.33
CA PHE A 48 -18.61 -4.26 -3.82
C PHE A 48 -17.90 -3.54 -4.97
N TRP A 49 -16.63 -3.23 -4.78
CA TRP A 49 -15.80 -2.57 -5.79
C TRP A 49 -15.25 -3.52 -6.86
N GLY A 50 -15.53 -4.81 -6.78
CA GLY A 50 -15.10 -5.80 -7.77
C GLY A 50 -13.59 -6.01 -7.81
N VAL A 51 -12.91 -5.86 -6.67
CA VAL A 51 -11.49 -6.18 -6.52
C VAL A 51 -11.30 -7.68 -6.65
N LYS A 52 -10.34 -8.13 -7.46
CA LYS A 52 -9.91 -9.53 -7.49
C LYS A 52 -8.94 -9.78 -6.34
N VAL A 53 -9.25 -10.76 -5.50
CA VAL A 53 -8.54 -11.00 -4.25
C VAL A 53 -8.08 -12.45 -4.19
N GLY A 54 -6.79 -12.65 -3.96
CA GLY A 54 -6.18 -13.95 -3.69
C GLY A 54 -6.46 -14.46 -2.26
N ARG A 55 -5.81 -15.56 -1.89
CA ARG A 55 -5.91 -16.14 -0.56
C ARG A 55 -5.12 -15.32 0.46
N ASN A 56 -5.59 -15.30 1.71
CA ASN A 56 -4.91 -14.64 2.84
C ASN A 56 -4.63 -13.13 2.65
N VAL A 57 -5.33 -12.45 1.75
CA VAL A 57 -5.25 -11.00 1.62
C VAL A 57 -5.89 -10.33 2.83
N ARG A 58 -5.21 -9.34 3.41
CA ARG A 58 -5.68 -8.62 4.60
C ARG A 58 -5.57 -7.11 4.43
N MET A 59 -6.61 -6.38 4.79
CA MET A 59 -6.56 -4.93 4.99
C MET A 59 -6.85 -4.64 6.47
N LEU A 60 -5.87 -4.08 7.17
CA LEU A 60 -5.96 -3.78 8.60
C LEU A 60 -6.38 -2.32 8.79
N GLY A 61 -7.64 -2.09 9.03
CA GLY A 61 -8.27 -0.77 9.09
C GLY A 61 -9.19 -0.51 7.90
N ALA A 62 -9.83 0.66 7.90
CA ALA A 62 -10.70 1.08 6.81
C ALA A 62 -9.86 1.69 5.68
N GLY A 63 -9.85 1.05 4.51
CA GLY A 63 -9.27 1.60 3.29
C GLY A 63 -10.31 2.31 2.42
N ILE A 64 -9.84 3.10 1.47
CA ILE A 64 -10.66 3.71 0.42
C ILE A 64 -10.34 3.00 -0.89
N ILE A 65 -11.35 2.40 -1.51
CA ILE A 65 -11.23 1.70 -2.78
C ILE A 65 -12.23 2.33 -3.74
N ARG A 66 -11.75 2.69 -4.93
CA ARG A 66 -12.57 3.21 -5.99
C ARG A 66 -12.13 2.60 -7.30
N THR A 67 -13.04 1.95 -8.02
CA THR A 67 -12.77 1.36 -9.33
C THR A 67 -13.79 1.86 -10.34
N ARG A 68 -13.37 2.00 -11.58
CA ARG A 68 -14.27 2.30 -12.69
C ARG A 68 -14.96 1.05 -13.19
N ARG A 69 -14.24 -0.07 -13.21
CA ARG A 69 -14.73 -1.37 -13.66
C ARG A 69 -14.25 -2.49 -12.74
N ARG A 70 -15.03 -3.54 -12.64
CA ARG A 70 -14.63 -4.74 -11.89
C ARG A 70 -13.35 -5.36 -12.46
N GLY A 71 -12.44 -5.75 -11.58
CA GLY A 71 -11.16 -6.40 -11.93
C GLY A 71 -10.03 -5.46 -12.34
N GLU A 72 -10.18 -4.15 -12.20
CA GLU A 72 -9.08 -3.19 -12.38
C GLU A 72 -8.06 -3.23 -11.23
N ILE A 73 -8.47 -3.69 -10.05
CA ILE A 73 -7.60 -3.91 -8.90
C ILE A 73 -7.49 -5.40 -8.64
N ILE A 74 -6.25 -5.90 -8.59
CA ILE A 74 -5.92 -7.30 -8.34
C ILE A 74 -4.93 -7.34 -7.18
N LEU A 75 -5.30 -8.06 -6.12
CA LEU A 75 -4.45 -8.32 -4.96
C LEU A 75 -4.18 -9.83 -4.90
N HIS A 76 -2.94 -10.24 -5.13
CA HIS A 76 -2.55 -11.65 -5.12
C HIS A 76 -2.42 -12.21 -3.71
N ASP A 77 -2.10 -13.49 -3.58
CA ASP A 77 -2.04 -14.23 -2.31
C ASP A 77 -1.13 -13.54 -1.28
N GLY A 78 -1.58 -13.46 -0.05
CA GLY A 78 -0.77 -12.98 1.07
C GLY A 78 -0.53 -11.47 1.13
N VAL A 79 -1.13 -10.65 0.27
CA VAL A 79 -0.99 -9.18 0.31
C VAL A 79 -1.55 -8.62 1.62
N ILE A 80 -0.78 -7.73 2.27
CA ILE A 80 -1.14 -7.09 3.54
C ILE A 80 -1.14 -5.57 3.35
N LEU A 81 -2.29 -4.94 3.62
CA LEU A 81 -2.47 -3.49 3.56
C LEU A 81 -2.78 -2.96 4.97
N ASN A 82 -1.83 -2.26 5.59
CA ASN A 82 -2.04 -1.56 6.85
C ASN A 82 -2.71 -0.21 6.56
N SER A 83 -3.93 0.00 7.03
CA SER A 83 -4.76 1.14 6.67
C SER A 83 -5.23 1.97 7.86
N CYS A 84 -4.62 1.79 9.03
CA CYS A 84 -4.90 2.62 10.21
C CYS A 84 -3.67 2.74 11.11
N VAL A 85 -3.61 3.79 11.91
CA VAL A 85 -2.49 4.07 12.84
C VAL A 85 -2.17 2.89 13.73
N ASN A 86 -3.19 2.19 14.24
CA ASN A 86 -3.00 1.04 15.13
C ASN A 86 -2.51 -0.22 14.43
N SER A 87 -2.52 -0.27 13.09
CA SER A 87 -2.03 -1.44 12.33
C SER A 87 -0.52 -1.43 12.15
N ASN A 88 0.07 -0.23 12.09
CA ASN A 88 1.51 -0.02 12.01
C ASN A 88 1.87 1.36 12.58
N PRO A 89 2.47 1.47 13.78
CA PRO A 89 2.73 2.73 14.47
C PRO A 89 3.97 3.47 13.93
N VAL A 90 4.13 3.56 12.62
CA VAL A 90 5.23 4.28 11.94
C VAL A 90 4.85 5.70 11.51
N GLY A 91 3.80 6.27 12.08
CA GLY A 91 3.34 7.62 11.74
C GLY A 91 2.45 7.66 10.50
N LEU A 92 1.48 6.74 10.41
CA LEU A 92 0.52 6.73 9.31
C LEU A 92 -0.43 7.94 9.37
N THR A 93 -0.54 8.68 8.27
CA THR A 93 -1.34 9.93 8.20
C THR A 93 -2.63 9.80 7.40
N ASN A 94 -2.78 8.74 6.61
CA ASN A 94 -3.95 8.50 5.76
C ASN A 94 -4.32 7.00 5.74
N PRO A 95 -5.55 6.65 5.39
CA PRO A 95 -5.88 5.26 5.08
C PRO A 95 -5.17 4.80 3.79
N THR A 96 -5.07 3.49 3.57
CA THR A 96 -4.71 2.95 2.25
C THR A 96 -5.78 3.36 1.23
N ILE A 97 -5.35 3.89 0.09
CA ILE A 97 -6.22 4.33 -1.01
C ILE A 97 -5.79 3.62 -2.28
N LEU A 98 -6.71 2.89 -2.90
CA LEU A 98 -6.53 2.27 -4.21
C LEU A 98 -7.59 2.82 -5.17
N ASP A 99 -7.16 3.57 -6.18
CA ASP A 99 -8.03 4.33 -7.06
C ASP A 99 -7.71 4.07 -8.54
N THR A 100 -8.71 3.60 -9.30
CA THR A 100 -8.65 3.40 -10.75
C THR A 100 -9.72 4.18 -11.50
N LEU A 101 -10.33 5.21 -10.90
CA LEU A 101 -11.40 5.99 -11.56
C LEU A 101 -10.96 6.65 -12.87
N PHE A 102 -9.65 6.88 -13.05
CA PHE A 102 -9.07 7.36 -14.30
C PHE A 102 -8.92 6.27 -15.38
N GLY A 103 -9.35 5.02 -15.10
CA GLY A 103 -9.40 3.91 -16.06
C GLY A 103 -8.11 3.10 -16.16
N GLY A 104 -7.24 3.17 -15.16
CA GLY A 104 -6.03 2.36 -15.07
C GLY A 104 -6.25 1.02 -14.38
N LYS A 105 -5.14 0.36 -14.07
CA LYS A 105 -5.11 -0.92 -13.35
C LYS A 105 -4.10 -0.86 -12.21
N ILE A 106 -4.40 -1.56 -11.11
CA ILE A 106 -3.49 -1.76 -9.99
C ILE A 106 -3.35 -3.27 -9.77
N GLU A 107 -2.13 -3.76 -9.76
CA GLU A 107 -1.82 -5.16 -9.50
C GLU A 107 -0.71 -5.24 -8.45
N ILE A 108 -1.00 -5.91 -7.33
CA ILE A 108 -0.05 -6.13 -6.24
C ILE A 108 0.15 -7.63 -6.08
N PHE A 109 1.40 -8.07 -6.28
CA PHE A 109 1.75 -9.47 -6.30
C PHE A 109 1.99 -10.02 -4.89
N GLU A 110 2.24 -11.35 -4.83
CA GLU A 110 2.18 -12.17 -3.64
C GLU A 110 3.08 -11.67 -2.50
N ASN A 111 2.59 -11.79 -1.28
CA ASN A 111 3.29 -11.51 -0.02
C ASN A 111 3.84 -10.08 0.11
N THR A 112 3.34 -9.14 -0.71
CA THR A 112 3.71 -7.73 -0.60
C THR A 112 2.94 -7.04 0.51
N GLY A 113 3.68 -6.27 1.33
CA GLY A 113 3.14 -5.48 2.44
C GLY A 113 3.21 -3.99 2.17
N ALA A 114 2.12 -3.25 2.44
CA ALA A 114 2.09 -1.79 2.31
C ALA A 114 1.37 -1.14 3.49
N SER A 115 1.82 0.05 3.89
CA SER A 115 1.27 0.78 5.03
C SER A 115 0.78 2.17 4.59
N SER A 116 -0.52 2.45 4.68
CA SER A 116 -1.14 3.74 4.27
C SER A 116 -0.69 4.19 2.88
N VAL A 117 -0.55 3.25 1.96
CA VAL A 117 -0.16 3.53 0.59
C VAL A 117 -1.32 4.20 -0.15
N VAL A 118 -1.01 5.20 -0.96
CA VAL A 118 -1.97 5.81 -1.89
C VAL A 118 -1.53 5.47 -3.31
N ILE A 119 -2.36 4.71 -4.02
CA ILE A 119 -2.12 4.35 -5.41
C ILE A 119 -3.27 4.88 -6.24
N SER A 120 -2.99 5.75 -7.21
CA SER A 120 -3.97 6.17 -8.20
C SER A 120 -3.44 5.87 -9.60
N SER A 121 -4.26 5.18 -10.39
CA SER A 121 -3.86 4.68 -11.70
C SER A 121 -4.82 5.11 -12.81
N ALA A 122 -4.24 5.63 -13.88
CA ALA A 122 -4.91 5.94 -15.15
C ALA A 122 -4.37 5.08 -16.31
N SER A 123 -3.29 4.34 -16.08
CA SER A 123 -2.65 3.41 -17.02
C SER A 123 -2.45 2.05 -16.35
N SER A 124 -1.32 1.85 -15.67
CA SER A 124 -1.02 0.62 -14.95
C SER A 124 0.00 0.86 -13.82
N VAL A 125 -0.29 0.37 -12.63
CA VAL A 125 0.66 0.27 -11.53
C VAL A 125 0.81 -1.20 -11.17
N LYS A 126 2.04 -1.73 -11.27
CA LYS A 126 2.39 -3.09 -10.87
C LYS A 126 3.42 -3.05 -9.76
N ILE A 127 3.19 -3.83 -8.71
CA ILE A 127 4.10 -3.99 -7.57
C ILE A 127 4.39 -5.48 -7.42
N GLY A 128 5.64 -5.87 -7.57
CA GLY A 128 6.12 -7.24 -7.55
C GLY A 128 5.89 -7.95 -6.22
N ARG A 129 6.43 -9.17 -6.13
CA ARG A 129 6.31 -10.07 -4.97
C ARG A 129 7.23 -9.61 -3.83
N HIS A 130 6.84 -9.95 -2.61
CA HIS A 130 7.66 -9.77 -1.41
C HIS A 130 8.15 -8.33 -1.18
N CYS A 131 7.49 -7.35 -1.79
CA CYS A 131 7.85 -5.94 -1.61
C CYS A 131 7.42 -5.42 -0.23
N MET A 132 8.22 -4.51 0.31
CA MET A 132 7.91 -3.76 1.52
C MET A 132 7.69 -2.29 1.17
N ILE A 133 6.44 -1.84 1.22
CA ILE A 133 6.06 -0.45 0.95
C ILE A 133 5.85 0.28 2.27
N GLY A 134 6.74 1.20 2.58
CA GLY A 134 6.75 2.00 3.80
C GLY A 134 5.51 2.89 3.98
N GLY A 135 5.41 3.48 5.17
CA GLY A 135 4.27 4.33 5.52
C GLY A 135 4.10 5.53 4.61
N ASN A 136 2.84 5.85 4.24
CA ASN A 136 2.47 7.05 3.47
C ASN A 136 3.14 7.17 2.09
N VAL A 137 3.58 6.08 1.49
CA VAL A 137 4.09 6.06 0.11
C VAL A 137 2.96 6.42 -0.86
N ARG A 138 3.27 7.23 -1.87
CA ARG A 138 2.35 7.61 -2.94
C ARG A 138 2.86 7.09 -4.28
N ILE A 139 1.98 6.45 -5.05
CA ILE A 139 2.32 5.88 -6.36
C ILE A 139 1.29 6.37 -7.38
N PHE A 140 1.72 7.19 -8.34
CA PHE A 140 0.86 7.80 -9.33
C PHE A 140 1.42 7.59 -10.73
N ASP A 141 0.65 6.99 -11.61
CA ASP A 141 1.02 6.78 -13.01
C ASP A 141 0.52 7.89 -13.95
N HIS A 142 -0.01 8.97 -13.40
CA HIS A 142 -0.59 10.11 -14.14
C HIS A 142 -0.49 11.43 -13.37
N ASP A 143 -0.81 12.54 -14.04
CA ASP A 143 -0.71 13.90 -13.49
C ASP A 143 -1.99 14.42 -12.85
N PHE A 144 -3.07 13.64 -12.75
CA PHE A 144 -4.41 14.03 -12.28
C PHE A 144 -5.10 15.08 -13.16
N HIS A 145 -4.37 16.00 -13.76
CA HIS A 145 -4.87 17.08 -14.62
C HIS A 145 -3.94 17.27 -15.82
N PRO A 146 -4.45 17.81 -16.96
CA PRO A 146 -3.60 18.26 -18.06
C PRO A 146 -2.54 19.25 -17.59
N LEU A 147 -1.34 19.20 -18.16
CA LEU A 147 -0.28 20.17 -17.82
C LEU A 147 -0.48 21.51 -18.52
N GLU A 148 -1.15 21.53 -19.65
CA GLU A 148 -1.50 22.73 -20.40
C GLU A 148 -2.57 23.53 -19.64
N TRP A 149 -2.32 24.82 -19.39
CA TRP A 149 -3.20 25.63 -18.54
C TRP A 149 -4.59 25.83 -19.18
N GLU A 150 -4.68 25.92 -20.49
CA GLU A 150 -5.94 26.02 -21.23
C GLU A 150 -6.81 24.77 -21.02
N ALA A 151 -6.18 23.58 -21.09
CA ALA A 151 -6.88 22.32 -20.91
C ALA A 151 -7.34 22.09 -19.46
N ARG A 152 -6.77 22.79 -18.48
CA ARG A 152 -7.22 22.75 -17.07
C ARG A 152 -8.42 23.63 -16.77
N ARG A 153 -8.77 24.60 -17.64
CA ARG A 153 -9.97 25.42 -17.45
C ARG A 153 -11.23 24.58 -17.63
N PRO A 154 -12.30 24.87 -16.88
CA PRO A 154 -13.57 24.15 -17.08
C PRO A 154 -14.22 24.43 -18.44
N PRO A 155 -14.80 23.42 -19.10
CA PRO A 155 -14.70 21.98 -18.78
C PRO A 155 -13.30 21.45 -19.11
N GLN A 156 -12.69 20.69 -18.16
CA GLN A 156 -11.32 20.19 -18.35
C GLN A 156 -11.23 19.18 -19.51
N ASP A 157 -10.22 19.36 -20.36
CA ASP A 157 -9.92 18.41 -21.43
C ASP A 157 -9.03 17.26 -20.91
N MET A 158 -9.68 16.27 -20.32
CA MET A 158 -9.01 15.08 -19.76
C MET A 158 -8.37 14.17 -20.81
N SER A 159 -8.61 14.40 -22.11
CA SER A 159 -7.91 13.67 -23.19
C SER A 159 -6.42 13.94 -23.22
N ARG A 160 -6.00 15.10 -22.70
CA ARG A 160 -4.60 15.54 -22.58
C ARG A 160 -3.91 15.07 -21.29
N LEU A 161 -4.59 14.26 -20.48
CA LEU A 161 -3.98 13.70 -19.26
C LEU A 161 -2.75 12.86 -19.60
N ARG A 162 -1.57 13.26 -19.11
CA ARG A 162 -0.34 12.49 -19.31
C ARG A 162 -0.27 11.35 -18.31
N LYS A 163 -0.04 10.14 -18.83
CA LYS A 163 0.05 8.91 -18.04
C LYS A 163 1.10 7.97 -18.62
N ARG A 164 1.83 7.28 -17.75
CA ARG A 164 2.80 6.23 -18.10
C ARG A 164 2.87 5.23 -16.95
N SER A 165 2.88 3.93 -17.26
CA SER A 165 2.90 2.87 -16.24
C SER A 165 4.02 3.05 -15.21
N VAL A 166 3.75 2.55 -14.00
CA VAL A 166 4.74 2.37 -12.95
C VAL A 166 4.91 0.87 -12.72
N GLU A 167 6.15 0.42 -12.70
CA GLU A 167 6.52 -0.96 -12.46
C GLU A 167 7.55 -1.04 -11.34
N ILE A 168 7.25 -1.82 -10.31
CA ILE A 168 8.14 -2.11 -9.19
C ILE A 168 8.38 -3.62 -9.20
N GLY A 169 9.64 -4.03 -9.33
CA GLY A 169 10.05 -5.43 -9.36
C GLY A 169 9.84 -6.15 -8.04
N ASP A 170 10.26 -7.41 -7.99
CA ASP A 170 10.17 -8.25 -6.80
C ASP A 170 11.19 -7.82 -5.72
N ASP A 171 10.90 -8.12 -4.45
CA ASP A 171 11.79 -7.90 -3.29
C ASP A 171 12.23 -6.43 -3.08
N CYS A 172 11.48 -5.47 -3.62
CA CYS A 172 11.79 -4.06 -3.47
C CYS A 172 11.41 -3.52 -2.08
N PHE A 173 12.21 -2.58 -1.59
CA PHE A 173 11.90 -1.82 -0.36
C PHE A 173 11.71 -0.34 -0.69
N ILE A 174 10.50 0.18 -0.50
CA ILE A 174 10.17 1.59 -0.72
C ILE A 174 10.04 2.27 0.64
N GLY A 175 10.95 3.19 0.92
CA GLY A 175 10.99 3.92 2.19
C GLY A 175 9.77 4.81 2.41
N THR A 176 9.49 5.10 3.69
CA THR A 176 8.34 5.92 4.10
C THR A 176 8.32 7.28 3.41
N ASN A 177 7.12 7.81 3.11
CA ASN A 177 6.91 9.10 2.44
C ASN A 177 7.54 9.23 1.04
N ALA A 178 8.03 8.15 0.43
CA ALA A 178 8.49 8.20 -0.95
C ALA A 178 7.31 8.44 -1.91
N ILE A 179 7.58 9.15 -3.01
CA ILE A 179 6.61 9.43 -4.07
C ILE A 179 7.13 8.81 -5.36
N ILE A 180 6.42 7.82 -5.89
CA ILE A 180 6.74 7.15 -7.14
C ILE A 180 5.80 7.65 -8.23
N LEU A 181 6.34 8.27 -9.24
CA LEU A 181 5.58 8.93 -10.29
C LEU A 181 5.66 8.15 -11.62
N LYS A 182 4.79 8.53 -12.52
CA LYS A 182 4.61 7.93 -13.84
C LYS A 182 5.91 7.67 -14.59
N GLY A 183 5.97 6.53 -15.29
CA GLY A 183 7.11 6.12 -16.09
C GLY A 183 8.28 5.56 -15.29
N THR A 184 8.13 5.35 -13.97
CA THR A 184 9.16 4.75 -13.15
C THR A 184 9.14 3.22 -13.32
N LYS A 185 10.33 2.63 -13.50
CA LYS A 185 10.57 1.19 -13.49
C LYS A 185 11.70 0.88 -12.53
N LEU A 186 11.42 0.10 -11.52
CA LEU A 186 12.40 -0.36 -10.54
C LEU A 186 12.64 -1.85 -10.75
N GLY A 187 13.89 -2.23 -11.00
CA GLY A 187 14.31 -3.64 -11.08
C GLY A 187 14.12 -4.32 -9.71
N ASN A 188 14.22 -5.66 -9.72
CA ASN A 188 14.10 -6.45 -8.49
C ASN A 188 15.12 -6.00 -7.44
N ARG A 189 14.78 -6.16 -6.15
CA ARG A 189 15.65 -5.83 -5.01
C ARG A 189 16.10 -4.36 -4.94
N THR A 190 15.40 -3.47 -5.65
CA THR A 190 15.67 -2.02 -5.57
C THR A 190 15.21 -1.46 -4.23
N ILE A 191 16.04 -0.61 -3.65
CA ILE A 191 15.71 0.16 -2.44
C ILE A 191 15.48 1.61 -2.82
N VAL A 192 14.32 2.16 -2.46
CA VAL A 192 14.04 3.59 -2.55
C VAL A 192 14.11 4.19 -1.14
N ALA A 193 14.99 5.16 -0.95
CA ALA A 193 15.15 5.81 0.36
C ALA A 193 13.89 6.61 0.74
N ALA A 194 13.65 6.74 2.04
CA ALA A 194 12.53 7.52 2.57
C ALA A 194 12.53 8.96 2.05
N GLY A 195 11.34 9.51 1.77
CA GLY A 195 11.16 10.88 1.27
C GLY A 195 11.63 11.13 -0.15
N SER A 196 12.05 10.12 -0.90
CA SER A 196 12.50 10.28 -2.28
C SER A 196 11.34 10.55 -3.24
N VAL A 197 11.60 11.36 -4.30
CA VAL A 197 10.64 11.62 -5.38
C VAL A 197 11.21 11.04 -6.68
N VAL A 198 10.64 9.92 -7.12
CA VAL A 198 11.09 9.14 -8.28
C VAL A 198 10.17 9.41 -9.45
N PHE A 199 10.70 9.94 -10.55
CA PHE A 199 9.94 10.29 -11.74
C PHE A 199 10.66 9.80 -13.01
N GLY A 200 9.98 8.94 -13.76
CA GLY A 200 10.47 8.49 -15.07
C GLY A 200 11.83 7.77 -15.02
N LEU A 201 12.23 7.24 -13.87
CA LEU A 201 13.51 6.61 -13.64
C LEU A 201 13.41 5.11 -13.94
N GLU A 202 14.35 4.59 -14.70
CA GLU A 202 14.59 3.15 -14.83
C GLU A 202 15.81 2.78 -14.00
N ALA A 203 15.60 2.07 -12.90
CA ALA A 203 16.66 1.61 -12.01
C ALA A 203 16.93 0.13 -12.24
N PRO A 204 18.18 -0.28 -12.48
CA PRO A 204 18.56 -1.68 -12.57
C PRO A 204 18.26 -2.46 -11.28
N GLU A 205 18.29 -3.77 -11.37
CA GLU A 205 18.17 -4.66 -10.24
C GLU A 205 19.21 -4.35 -9.15
N GLY A 206 18.80 -4.41 -7.87
CA GLY A 206 19.66 -4.17 -6.72
C GLY A 206 20.05 -2.71 -6.48
N SER A 207 19.45 -1.76 -7.22
CA SER A 207 19.79 -0.34 -7.11
C SER A 207 19.37 0.27 -5.77
N LEU A 208 20.16 1.25 -5.30
CA LEU A 208 19.73 2.23 -4.30
C LEU A 208 19.34 3.54 -4.99
N VAL A 209 18.09 3.95 -4.80
CA VAL A 209 17.51 5.17 -5.39
C VAL A 209 17.20 6.17 -4.27
N ARG A 210 17.68 7.41 -4.38
CA ARG A 210 17.42 8.44 -3.36
C ARG A 210 17.38 9.86 -3.93
N GLY A 211 16.72 10.76 -3.18
CA GLY A 211 16.72 12.20 -3.42
C GLY A 211 15.42 12.75 -4.00
N ASN A 212 15.39 14.05 -4.25
CA ASN A 212 14.33 14.79 -4.92
C ASN A 212 14.96 15.85 -5.85
N PRO A 213 14.98 15.65 -7.16
CA PRO A 213 14.60 14.43 -7.89
C PRO A 213 15.53 13.25 -7.56
N ALA A 214 14.96 12.05 -7.52
CA ALA A 214 15.73 10.85 -7.17
C ALA A 214 16.68 10.40 -8.29
N ARG A 215 17.80 9.80 -7.89
CA ARG A 215 18.81 9.21 -8.78
C ARG A 215 19.23 7.83 -8.25
N VAL A 216 19.72 6.98 -9.12
CA VAL A 216 20.42 5.77 -8.73
C VAL A 216 21.79 6.20 -8.18
N VAL A 217 22.17 5.67 -7.00
CA VAL A 217 23.42 6.04 -6.31
C VAL A 217 24.34 4.84 -6.08
N SER A 218 23.86 3.63 -6.28
CA SER A 218 24.60 2.37 -6.26
C SER A 218 23.78 1.25 -6.90
#